data_22132a6ec65535942dfd3ee3203a2d51
#
_entry.id   22132a6ec65535942dfd3ee3203a2d51
#
_cell.length_a   1.000
_cell.length_b   1.000
_cell.length_c   1.000
_cell.angle_alpha   90.00
_cell.angle_beta   90.00
_cell.angle_gamma   90.00
#
_symmetry.space_group_name_H-M   'P 1'
#
loop_
_entity.id
_entity.type
_entity.pdbx_description
1 polymer ?
#
loop_
_entity_poly.entity_id
_entity_poly.type
_entity_poly.pdbx_seq_one_letter_code
_entity_poly.pdbx_strand_id
1 'polypeptide(L)'
;MRYFQRENYNKAAEILEKLAGTAPPEIADRARAHLRLCERRRFTVSTPRTAADSYLFGVAELNAGRPDSAANYLEKANRMEPGREDVCYALAACYALQAKAGAALDLLRTAIGLRPQNRLEARHDPDFRSLAGDPRFGDLVRPKNSHTRPTSTKGAAVIETVRLETARPREGVGSGAGSPR
;
A
#
# COMPACT_ATOMS: atom_id res chain seq x y z
N MET A 1 -12.43 -32.56 21.29
CA MET A 1 -11.15 -31.83 21.02
C MET A 1 -10.82 -31.71 19.52
N ARG A 2 -11.15 -32.68 18.68
CA ARG A 2 -10.84 -32.72 17.21
C ARG A 2 -11.30 -31.46 16.44
N TYR A 3 -12.49 -30.94 16.69
CA TYR A 3 -13.03 -29.75 16.03
C TYR A 3 -12.44 -28.44 16.57
N PHE A 4 -12.03 -28.44 17.83
CA PHE A 4 -11.33 -27.30 18.44
C PHE A 4 -9.95 -27.08 17.83
N GLN A 5 -9.21 -28.17 17.57
CA GLN A 5 -7.89 -28.11 16.91
C GLN A 5 -7.95 -27.70 15.43
N ARG A 6 -9.11 -27.85 14.77
CA ARG A 6 -9.34 -27.45 13.38
C ARG A 6 -10.04 -26.10 13.24
N GLU A 7 -10.09 -25.32 14.34
CA GLU A 7 -10.75 -24.00 14.40
C GLU A 7 -12.23 -24.01 14.03
N ASN A 8 -12.87 -25.19 14.02
CA ASN A 8 -14.30 -25.31 13.77
C ASN A 8 -15.11 -25.13 15.08
N TYR A 9 -15.08 -23.88 15.57
CA TYR A 9 -15.67 -23.55 16.86
C TYR A 9 -17.19 -23.70 16.89
N ASN A 10 -17.89 -23.62 15.76
CA ASN A 10 -19.35 -23.86 15.72
C ASN A 10 -19.67 -25.29 16.08
N LYS A 11 -19.01 -26.25 15.43
CA LYS A 11 -19.25 -27.67 15.67
C LYS A 11 -18.71 -28.12 17.04
N ALA A 12 -17.63 -27.52 17.50
CA ALA A 12 -17.11 -27.73 18.86
C ALA A 12 -18.12 -27.25 19.90
N ALA A 13 -18.72 -26.08 19.72
CA ALA A 13 -19.72 -25.53 20.63
C ALA A 13 -20.96 -26.42 20.73
N GLU A 14 -21.53 -26.89 19.60
CA GLU A 14 -22.67 -27.82 19.58
C GLU A 14 -22.42 -29.09 20.40
N ILE A 15 -21.23 -29.69 20.26
CA ILE A 15 -20.85 -30.90 20.99
C ILE A 15 -20.68 -30.61 22.46
N LEU A 16 -20.03 -29.50 22.81
CA LEU A 16 -19.80 -29.10 24.21
C LEU A 16 -21.08 -28.72 24.93
N GLU A 17 -22.04 -28.10 24.22
CA GLU A 17 -23.36 -27.78 24.77
C GLU A 17 -24.15 -29.05 25.11
N LYS A 18 -24.20 -30.02 24.23
CA LYS A 18 -24.80 -31.33 24.49
C LYS A 18 -24.13 -32.02 25.69
N LEU A 19 -22.80 -32.00 25.74
CA LEU A 19 -22.03 -32.62 26.82
C LEU A 19 -22.29 -31.92 28.17
N ALA A 20 -22.41 -30.60 28.18
CA ALA A 20 -22.72 -29.80 29.38
C ALA A 20 -24.09 -30.10 29.95
N GLY A 21 -25.06 -30.57 29.13
CA GLY A 21 -26.42 -30.95 29.56
C GLY A 21 -26.59 -32.40 29.97
N THR A 22 -25.69 -33.31 29.54
CA THR A 22 -25.90 -34.77 29.73
C THR A 22 -24.83 -35.44 30.60
N ALA A 23 -23.67 -34.82 30.78
CA ALA A 23 -22.55 -35.42 31.50
C ALA A 23 -22.61 -35.18 33.02
N PRO A 24 -21.88 -35.98 33.85
CA PRO A 24 -21.70 -35.73 35.27
C PRO A 24 -21.14 -34.33 35.56
N PRO A 25 -21.37 -33.77 36.79
CA PRO A 25 -21.06 -32.37 37.10
C PRO A 25 -19.64 -31.92 36.76
N GLU A 26 -18.64 -32.75 37.04
CA GLU A 26 -17.22 -32.39 36.81
C GLU A 26 -16.89 -32.28 35.30
N ILE A 27 -17.52 -33.12 34.48
CA ILE A 27 -17.36 -33.11 33.02
C ILE A 27 -18.17 -31.95 32.42
N ALA A 28 -19.39 -31.72 32.97
CA ALA A 28 -20.25 -30.62 32.52
C ALA A 28 -19.59 -29.25 32.78
N ASP A 29 -18.92 -29.03 33.90
CA ASP A 29 -18.25 -27.77 34.21
C ASP A 29 -17.06 -27.54 33.27
N ARG A 30 -16.28 -28.56 32.96
CA ARG A 30 -15.21 -28.47 31.94
C ARG A 30 -15.77 -28.19 30.55
N ALA A 31 -16.89 -28.82 30.17
CA ALA A 31 -17.55 -28.57 28.91
C ALA A 31 -18.04 -27.10 28.81
N ARG A 32 -18.64 -26.56 29.88
CA ARG A 32 -19.06 -25.14 29.96
C ARG A 32 -17.88 -24.17 29.84
N ALA A 33 -16.72 -24.48 30.45
CA ALA A 33 -15.52 -23.67 30.33
C ALA A 33 -15.03 -23.60 28.87
N HIS A 34 -14.97 -24.74 28.19
CA HIS A 34 -14.60 -24.80 26.77
C HIS A 34 -15.66 -24.19 25.85
N LEU A 35 -16.94 -24.29 26.20
CA LEU A 35 -18.03 -23.63 25.46
C LEU A 35 -17.84 -22.11 25.47
N ARG A 36 -17.59 -21.51 26.64
CA ARG A 36 -17.28 -20.06 26.72
C ARG A 36 -16.10 -19.65 25.87
N LEU A 37 -15.07 -20.52 25.73
CA LEU A 37 -13.93 -20.26 24.86
C LEU A 37 -14.30 -20.34 23.37
N CYS A 38 -15.12 -21.34 22.99
CA CYS A 38 -15.68 -21.44 21.64
C CYS A 38 -16.53 -20.22 21.28
N GLU A 39 -17.40 -19.79 22.19
CA GLU A 39 -18.25 -18.60 22.01
C GLU A 39 -17.43 -17.35 21.81
N ARG A 40 -16.42 -17.10 22.66
CA ARG A 40 -15.49 -15.99 22.47
C ARG A 40 -14.85 -15.99 21.09
N ARG A 41 -14.41 -17.15 20.61
CA ARG A 41 -13.77 -17.30 19.29
C ARG A 41 -14.77 -17.28 18.13
N ARG A 42 -16.01 -17.69 18.33
CA ARG A 42 -17.10 -17.53 17.36
C ARG A 42 -17.44 -16.06 17.10
N PHE A 43 -17.43 -15.22 18.15
CA PHE A 43 -17.66 -13.77 17.99
C PHE A 43 -16.53 -13.06 17.25
N THR A 44 -15.31 -13.62 17.28
CA THR A 44 -14.21 -13.11 16.46
C THR A 44 -14.27 -13.55 14.99
N VAL A 45 -15.09 -14.57 14.66
CA VAL A 45 -15.30 -15.07 13.28
C VAL A 45 -16.71 -14.68 12.80
N SER A 46 -17.13 -13.46 13.03
CA SER A 46 -18.26 -12.91 12.29
C SER A 46 -17.84 -12.72 10.84
N THR A 47 -18.62 -13.24 9.89
CA THR A 47 -18.35 -13.00 8.46
C THR A 47 -18.34 -11.48 8.24
N PRO A 48 -17.27 -10.92 7.67
CA PRO A 48 -17.16 -9.47 7.49
C PRO A 48 -18.29 -8.98 6.59
N ARG A 49 -19.04 -7.97 7.07
CA ARG A 49 -20.20 -7.40 6.39
C ARG A 49 -19.90 -6.08 5.69
N THR A 50 -18.84 -5.40 6.13
CA THR A 50 -18.40 -4.12 5.58
C THR A 50 -17.03 -4.26 4.90
N ALA A 51 -16.65 -3.29 4.08
CA ALA A 51 -15.32 -3.22 3.51
C ALA A 51 -14.26 -3.09 4.61
N ALA A 52 -14.54 -2.29 5.65
CA ALA A 52 -13.66 -2.12 6.80
C ALA A 52 -13.45 -3.44 7.56
N ASP A 53 -14.53 -4.19 7.84
CA ASP A 53 -14.39 -5.51 8.46
C ASP A 53 -13.56 -6.45 7.59
N SER A 54 -13.86 -6.50 6.29
CA SER A 54 -13.13 -7.35 5.34
C SER A 54 -11.64 -7.00 5.29
N TYR A 55 -11.31 -5.71 5.32
CA TYR A 55 -9.93 -5.24 5.42
C TYR A 55 -9.25 -5.72 6.71
N LEU A 56 -9.89 -5.54 7.87
CA LEU A 56 -9.33 -5.97 9.16
C LEU A 56 -9.09 -7.49 9.22
N PHE A 57 -10.04 -8.28 8.69
CA PHE A 57 -9.86 -9.74 8.58
C PHE A 57 -8.71 -10.08 7.63
N GLY A 58 -8.60 -9.41 6.50
CA GLY A 58 -7.52 -9.61 5.55
C GLY A 58 -6.15 -9.32 6.16
N VAL A 59 -6.00 -8.20 6.87
CA VAL A 59 -4.76 -7.83 7.55
C VAL A 59 -4.43 -8.83 8.67
N ALA A 60 -5.42 -9.30 9.43
CA ALA A 60 -5.22 -10.32 10.46
C ALA A 60 -4.72 -11.65 9.87
N GLU A 61 -5.27 -12.08 8.74
CA GLU A 61 -4.82 -13.28 8.01
C GLU A 61 -3.40 -13.11 7.44
N LEU A 62 -3.09 -11.92 6.91
CA LEU A 62 -1.76 -11.61 6.40
C LEU A 62 -0.71 -11.68 7.52
N ASN A 63 -0.98 -11.04 8.65
CA ASN A 63 -0.13 -11.08 9.83
C ASN A 63 0.01 -12.49 10.43
N ALA A 64 -0.96 -13.36 10.21
CA ALA A 64 -0.91 -14.76 10.58
C ALA A 64 -0.14 -15.64 9.56
N GLY A 65 0.46 -15.05 8.52
CA GLY A 65 1.19 -15.76 7.48
C GLY A 65 0.32 -16.57 6.53
N ARG A 66 -0.93 -16.15 6.32
CA ARG A 66 -1.90 -16.81 5.44
C ARG A 66 -2.30 -15.91 4.25
N PRO A 67 -1.40 -15.62 3.31
CA PRO A 67 -1.64 -14.66 2.24
C PRO A 67 -2.79 -15.04 1.31
N ASP A 68 -3.10 -16.33 1.12
CA ASP A 68 -4.23 -16.77 0.29
C ASP A 68 -5.58 -16.42 0.93
N SER A 69 -5.71 -16.66 2.23
CA SER A 69 -6.89 -16.28 2.99
C SER A 69 -7.03 -14.75 3.08
N ALA A 70 -5.93 -14.06 3.31
CA ALA A 70 -5.87 -12.61 3.35
C ALA A 70 -6.35 -11.98 2.04
N ALA A 71 -5.86 -12.48 0.90
CA ALA A 71 -6.25 -11.98 -0.42
C ALA A 71 -7.77 -12.08 -0.64
N ASN A 72 -8.41 -13.18 -0.26
CA ASN A 72 -9.86 -13.34 -0.40
C ASN A 72 -10.65 -12.25 0.35
N TYR A 73 -10.25 -11.92 1.57
CA TYR A 73 -10.89 -10.85 2.35
C TYR A 73 -10.59 -9.46 1.80
N LEU A 74 -9.36 -9.20 1.39
CA LEU A 74 -8.94 -7.91 0.83
C LEU A 74 -9.56 -7.66 -0.55
N GLU A 75 -9.67 -8.68 -1.40
CA GLU A 75 -10.42 -8.58 -2.66
C GLU A 75 -11.90 -8.27 -2.42
N LYS A 76 -12.50 -8.88 -1.38
CA LYS A 76 -13.87 -8.55 -0.98
C LYS A 76 -13.96 -7.08 -0.55
N ALA A 77 -13.02 -6.60 0.27
CA ALA A 77 -12.97 -5.20 0.67
C ALA A 77 -12.83 -4.26 -0.54
N ASN A 78 -11.94 -4.59 -1.48
CA ASN A 78 -11.72 -3.79 -2.68
C ASN A 78 -12.93 -3.78 -3.64
N ARG A 79 -13.71 -4.86 -3.69
CA ARG A 79 -14.97 -4.89 -4.45
C ARG A 79 -16.06 -4.03 -3.81
N MET A 80 -16.11 -3.96 -2.48
CA MET A 80 -17.11 -3.18 -1.75
C MET A 80 -16.79 -1.68 -1.77
N GLU A 81 -15.53 -1.31 -1.62
CA GLU A 81 -15.02 0.07 -1.64
C GLU A 81 -13.76 0.15 -2.52
N PRO A 82 -13.91 0.32 -3.84
CA PRO A 82 -12.77 0.44 -4.74
C PRO A 82 -11.94 1.71 -4.47
N GLY A 83 -10.63 1.60 -4.64
CA GLY A 83 -9.74 2.77 -4.57
C GLY A 83 -9.34 3.17 -3.15
N ARG A 84 -9.51 2.32 -2.18
CA ARG A 84 -8.91 2.49 -0.85
C ARG A 84 -7.42 2.14 -0.92
N GLU A 85 -6.57 3.09 -0.54
CA GLU A 85 -5.12 2.93 -0.62
C GLU A 85 -4.58 1.82 0.29
N ASP A 86 -5.12 1.71 1.51
CA ASP A 86 -4.76 0.71 2.50
C ASP A 86 -5.10 -0.72 2.03
N VAL A 87 -6.26 -0.89 1.38
CA VAL A 87 -6.68 -2.17 0.79
C VAL A 87 -5.79 -2.53 -0.40
N CYS A 88 -5.51 -1.57 -1.29
CA CYS A 88 -4.64 -1.81 -2.44
C CYS A 88 -3.21 -2.19 -2.00
N TYR A 89 -2.68 -1.54 -0.96
CA TYR A 89 -1.37 -1.84 -0.42
C TYR A 89 -1.30 -3.24 0.19
N ALA A 90 -2.24 -3.58 1.08
CA ALA A 90 -2.30 -4.90 1.72
C ALA A 90 -2.52 -6.03 0.70
N LEU A 91 -3.34 -5.80 -0.32
CA LEU A 91 -3.57 -6.79 -1.38
C LEU A 91 -2.32 -6.95 -2.26
N ALA A 92 -1.57 -5.87 -2.52
CA ALA A 92 -0.28 -5.93 -3.20
C ALA A 92 0.73 -6.77 -2.42
N ALA A 93 0.80 -6.64 -1.10
CA ALA A 93 1.63 -7.46 -0.23
C ALA A 93 1.24 -8.95 -0.30
N CYS A 94 -0.06 -9.26 -0.24
CA CYS A 94 -0.55 -10.63 -0.42
C CYS A 94 -0.08 -11.24 -1.74
N TYR A 95 -0.22 -10.50 -2.84
CA TYR A 95 0.18 -11.01 -4.16
C TYR A 95 1.69 -11.12 -4.32
N ALA A 96 2.48 -10.25 -3.68
CA ALA A 96 3.92 -10.39 -3.64
C ALA A 96 4.35 -11.68 -2.93
N LEU A 97 3.72 -12.00 -1.79
CA LEU A 97 3.94 -13.25 -1.05
C LEU A 97 3.48 -14.50 -1.82
N GLN A 98 2.46 -14.36 -2.68
CA GLN A 98 1.99 -15.43 -3.58
C GLN A 98 2.83 -15.55 -4.87
N ALA A 99 3.92 -14.79 -5.02
CA ALA A 99 4.74 -14.72 -6.23
C ALA A 99 3.99 -14.23 -7.49
N LYS A 100 2.88 -13.52 -7.33
CA LYS A 100 2.10 -12.88 -8.40
C LYS A 100 2.61 -11.46 -8.68
N ALA A 101 3.87 -11.35 -9.11
CA ALA A 101 4.59 -10.08 -9.21
C ALA A 101 3.87 -9.00 -10.04
N GLY A 102 3.25 -9.36 -11.17
CA GLY A 102 2.52 -8.40 -12.02
C GLY A 102 1.37 -7.73 -11.28
N ALA A 103 0.46 -8.53 -10.71
CA ALA A 103 -0.69 -8.02 -9.96
C ALA A 103 -0.27 -7.22 -8.71
N ALA A 104 0.78 -7.67 -8.01
CA ALA A 104 1.33 -6.96 -6.87
C ALA A 104 1.83 -5.56 -7.26
N LEU A 105 2.58 -5.44 -8.36
CA LEU A 105 3.10 -4.16 -8.83
C LEU A 105 2.01 -3.19 -9.29
N ASP A 106 0.95 -3.68 -9.93
CA ASP A 106 -0.15 -2.85 -10.40
C ASP A 106 -0.95 -2.26 -9.21
N LEU A 107 -1.22 -3.08 -8.20
CA LEU A 107 -1.89 -2.63 -6.97
C LEU A 107 -1.01 -1.69 -6.14
N LEU A 108 0.29 -2.00 -6.04
CA LEU A 108 1.24 -1.12 -5.34
C LEU A 108 1.37 0.23 -6.04
N ARG A 109 1.38 0.26 -7.37
CA ARG A 109 1.35 1.50 -8.15
C ARG A 109 0.10 2.33 -7.83
N THR A 110 -1.05 1.67 -7.75
CA THR A 110 -2.31 2.31 -7.36
C THR A 110 -2.23 2.88 -5.95
N ALA A 111 -1.78 2.09 -4.98
CA ALA A 111 -1.63 2.52 -3.59
C ALA A 111 -0.67 3.71 -3.45
N ILE A 112 0.47 3.71 -4.16
CA ILE A 112 1.41 4.83 -4.19
C ILE A 112 0.82 6.07 -4.88
N GLY A 113 -0.02 5.89 -5.90
CA GLY A 113 -0.72 6.98 -6.56
C GLY A 113 -1.70 7.69 -5.63
N LEU A 114 -2.41 6.92 -4.81
CA LEU A 114 -3.36 7.41 -3.82
C LEU A 114 -2.67 8.02 -2.59
N ARG A 115 -1.62 7.39 -2.10
CA ARG A 115 -0.81 7.84 -0.96
C ARG A 115 0.68 7.70 -1.26
N PRO A 116 1.37 8.78 -1.62
CA PRO A 116 2.79 8.74 -2.02
C PRO A 116 3.75 8.18 -0.95
N GLN A 117 3.38 8.24 0.32
CA GLN A 117 4.15 7.67 1.44
C GLN A 117 4.32 6.15 1.33
N ASN A 118 3.35 5.45 0.74
CA ASN A 118 3.42 4.01 0.50
C ASN A 118 4.67 3.59 -0.30
N ARG A 119 5.28 4.52 -1.06
CA ARG A 119 6.55 4.28 -1.76
C ARG A 119 7.69 4.00 -0.79
N LEU A 120 7.78 4.78 0.28
CA LEU A 120 8.82 4.61 1.29
C LEU A 120 8.53 3.38 2.16
N GLU A 121 7.27 3.18 2.50
CA GLU A 121 6.81 2.02 3.27
C GLU A 121 7.16 0.73 2.52
N ALA A 122 6.73 0.58 1.27
CA ALA A 122 7.00 -0.60 0.44
C ALA A 122 8.49 -0.93 0.25
N ARG A 123 9.34 0.08 0.25
CA ARG A 123 10.79 -0.10 0.13
C ARG A 123 11.40 -0.88 1.31
N HIS A 124 10.82 -0.75 2.50
CA HIS A 124 11.31 -1.35 3.73
C HIS A 124 10.44 -2.52 4.21
N ASP A 125 9.31 -2.73 3.56
CA ASP A 125 8.36 -3.77 3.94
C ASP A 125 8.88 -5.16 3.51
N PRO A 126 9.04 -6.10 4.46
CA PRO A 126 9.52 -7.45 4.18
C PRO A 126 8.61 -8.24 3.25
N ASP A 127 7.31 -7.92 3.15
CA ASP A 127 6.35 -8.63 2.33
C ASP A 127 6.62 -8.45 0.83
N PHE A 128 7.31 -7.37 0.45
CA PHE A 128 7.73 -7.12 -0.95
C PHE A 128 9.14 -7.64 -1.27
N ARG A 129 9.79 -8.38 -0.35
CA ARG A 129 11.16 -8.90 -0.58
C ARG A 129 11.28 -9.76 -1.83
N SER A 130 10.23 -10.51 -2.18
CA SER A 130 10.17 -11.31 -3.40
C SER A 130 10.26 -10.48 -4.69
N LEU A 131 9.93 -9.17 -4.62
CA LEU A 131 9.99 -8.25 -5.75
C LEU A 131 11.30 -7.46 -5.84
N ALA A 132 12.22 -7.60 -4.87
CA ALA A 132 13.44 -6.79 -4.79
C ALA A 132 14.34 -6.90 -6.03
N GLY A 133 14.29 -8.04 -6.75
CA GLY A 133 15.01 -8.25 -8.00
C GLY A 133 14.29 -7.76 -9.26
N ASP A 134 13.04 -7.29 -9.15
CA ASP A 134 12.28 -6.79 -10.30
C ASP A 134 12.59 -5.30 -10.54
N PRO A 135 13.13 -4.91 -11.72
CA PRO A 135 13.44 -3.52 -12.03
C PRO A 135 12.23 -2.58 -11.89
N ARG A 136 11.02 -3.08 -12.22
CA ARG A 136 9.75 -2.33 -12.10
C ARG A 136 9.44 -1.96 -10.66
N PHE A 137 9.74 -2.85 -9.71
CA PHE A 137 9.63 -2.56 -8.28
C PHE A 137 10.63 -1.47 -7.87
N GLY A 138 11.90 -1.62 -8.27
CA GLY A 138 12.94 -0.63 -8.00
C GLY A 138 12.56 0.77 -8.47
N ASP A 139 12.02 0.89 -9.68
CA ASP A 139 11.57 2.18 -10.23
C ASP A 139 10.35 2.74 -9.48
N LEU A 140 9.43 1.87 -9.05
CA LEU A 140 8.22 2.26 -8.35
C LEU A 140 8.52 2.82 -6.96
N VAL A 141 9.46 2.21 -6.22
CA VAL A 141 9.81 2.60 -4.84
C VAL A 141 10.96 3.61 -4.76
N ARG A 142 11.56 3.99 -5.90
CA ARG A 142 12.61 4.99 -5.94
C ARG A 142 12.08 6.34 -5.44
N PRO A 143 12.78 7.04 -4.54
CA PRO A 143 12.39 8.39 -4.12
C PRO A 143 12.27 9.30 -5.35
N LYS A 144 11.13 9.95 -5.53
CA LYS A 144 11.05 11.06 -6.49
C LYS A 144 11.75 12.25 -5.82
N ASN A 145 13.03 12.45 -6.16
CA ASN A 145 13.72 13.68 -5.80
C ASN A 145 12.91 14.84 -6.40
N SER A 146 12.37 15.68 -5.54
CA SER A 146 11.65 16.90 -5.92
C SER A 146 12.56 17.96 -6.57
N HIS A 147 13.79 17.57 -6.96
CA HIS A 147 14.82 18.46 -7.53
C HIS A 147 15.56 17.83 -8.72
N THR A 148 14.92 17.05 -9.57
CA THR A 148 15.42 16.95 -10.95
C THR A 148 14.75 18.05 -11.76
N ARG A 149 15.37 19.26 -11.75
CA ARG A 149 15.31 20.15 -12.92
C ARG A 149 15.53 19.25 -14.13
N PRO A 150 14.70 19.33 -15.17
CA PRO A 150 15.06 18.73 -16.42
C PRO A 150 16.38 19.36 -16.86
N THR A 151 17.46 18.59 -16.88
CA THR A 151 18.65 18.98 -17.62
C THR A 151 18.23 18.95 -19.08
N SER A 152 17.83 20.13 -19.55
CA SER A 152 17.70 20.41 -20.96
C SER A 152 19.10 20.24 -21.55
N THR A 153 19.35 19.10 -22.14
CA THR A 153 20.45 18.91 -23.06
C THR A 153 20.10 19.70 -24.32
N LYS A 154 20.25 21.02 -24.23
CA LYS A 154 20.38 21.83 -25.46
C LYS A 154 21.76 21.61 -25.99
N GLY A 155 21.77 21.15 -27.24
CA GLY A 155 22.93 20.88 -28.05
C GLY A 155 23.91 22.02 -28.05
N ALA A 156 25.15 21.63 -28.23
CA ALA A 156 26.25 22.49 -28.55
C ALA A 156 25.87 23.44 -29.72
N ALA A 157 25.69 24.70 -29.40
CA ALA A 157 25.64 25.77 -30.37
C ALA A 157 27.02 26.41 -30.42
N VAL A 158 27.62 26.24 -31.60
CA VAL A 158 28.80 26.81 -32.17
C VAL A 158 29.03 28.25 -31.68
N ILE A 159 30.22 28.47 -31.12
CA ILE A 159 30.75 29.81 -30.84
C ILE A 159 31.20 30.41 -32.16
N GLU A 160 30.39 31.25 -32.74
CA GLU A 160 30.79 32.06 -33.88
C GLU A 160 31.35 33.38 -33.31
N THR A 161 32.66 33.53 -33.45
CA THR A 161 33.48 34.72 -33.20
C THR A 161 33.01 35.84 -34.09
N VAL A 162 32.32 36.85 -33.55
CA VAL A 162 32.14 38.14 -34.20
C VAL A 162 33.14 39.13 -33.64
N ARG A 163 34.04 39.53 -34.52
CA ARG A 163 35.13 40.49 -34.41
C ARG A 163 34.62 41.85 -33.95
N LEU A 164 35.27 42.38 -32.93
CA LEU A 164 35.23 43.78 -32.57
C LEU A 164 35.78 44.63 -33.72
N GLU A 165 34.96 45.49 -34.26
CA GLU A 165 35.38 46.57 -35.13
C GLU A 165 35.14 47.90 -34.41
N THR A 166 36.26 48.56 -34.13
CA THR A 166 36.38 49.84 -33.49
C THR A 166 35.89 50.95 -34.43
N ALA A 167 34.99 51.80 -34.01
CA ALA A 167 34.78 53.10 -34.64
C ALA A 167 34.67 54.20 -33.57
N ARG A 168 35.53 55.17 -33.78
CA ARG A 168 35.85 56.35 -32.91
C ARG A 168 34.71 57.36 -32.81
N PRO A 169 34.76 58.27 -31.82
CA PRO A 169 33.76 59.30 -31.63
C PRO A 169 33.94 60.50 -32.55
N ARG A 170 32.85 61.13 -32.94
CA ARG A 170 32.87 62.47 -33.52
C ARG A 170 32.17 63.44 -32.58
N GLU A 171 32.96 64.42 -32.13
CA GLU A 171 32.58 65.67 -31.54
C GLU A 171 31.85 66.55 -32.56
N GLY A 172 31.06 67.48 -32.10
CA GLY A 172 30.54 68.64 -32.87
C GLY A 172 29.20 69.07 -32.27
N VAL A 173 29.27 69.98 -31.31
CA VAL A 173 29.15 71.45 -31.33
C VAL A 173 27.85 71.99 -31.95
N GLY A 174 27.18 72.85 -31.16
CA GLY A 174 26.23 73.84 -31.65
C GLY A 174 24.92 73.86 -30.87
N SER A 175 24.78 74.63 -29.82
CA SER A 175 24.37 76.04 -29.70
C SER A 175 22.97 76.40 -30.23
N GLY A 176 22.19 76.99 -29.35
CA GLY A 176 21.05 77.82 -29.70
C GLY A 176 19.81 77.56 -28.80
N ALA A 177 19.69 78.23 -27.69
CA ALA A 177 18.99 79.44 -27.35
C ALA A 177 17.53 79.53 -27.84
N GLY A 178 16.62 79.75 -26.90
CA GLY A 178 15.30 80.28 -27.20
C GLY A 178 14.21 79.92 -26.18
N SER A 179 14.14 80.65 -25.09
CA SER A 179 12.94 81.06 -24.35
C SER A 179 12.26 82.20 -25.10
N PRO A 180 11.06 82.66 -24.80
CA PRO A 180 9.99 82.31 -23.84
C PRO A 180 8.56 82.35 -24.48
N ARG A 181 7.58 81.85 -23.85
CA ARG A 181 6.37 82.44 -23.29
C ARG A 181 5.43 81.39 -22.77
#